data_aa7dca5115c94950a896779d1be86186
#
_entry.id   aa7dca5115c94950a896779d1be86186
#
_cell.length_a   1.000
_cell.length_b   1.000
_cell.length_c   1.000
_cell.angle_alpha   90.00
_cell.angle_beta   90.00
_cell.angle_gamma   90.00
#
_symmetry.space_group_name_H-M   'P 1'
#
loop_
_entity.id
_entity.type
_entity.pdbx_description
1 polymer ?
#
loop_
_entity_poly.entity_id
_entity_poly.type
_entity_poly.pdbx_seq_one_letter_code
_entity_poly.pdbx_strand_id
1 'polypeptide(L)'
;MIDFLWLIPLGFAAGVLGSIIGLGGGIIAVPAMIFAGFPPTLAASNSLFAAFSNAVASTATYAKQKRIEYGIGIRLGLMCIPGTILGAFVSDGITPVVFQILFALILVSSAVYIFIKRKISEKPYNLKNSMMVFAAAVSFFAGIISSLFGIGGGVVFVPLMVIGIGISMRKAAPTSQLVLIFASLSGLIVHSLLGHPDFTQAMLLSVGAFAGGLLGARLSLDIKEIKLKILVTIVLMIAAVKLVIYSMGGSF
;
A
#
# COMPACT_ATOMS: atom_id res chain seq x y z
N MET A 1 -2.30 12.73 -24.25
CA MET A 1 -2.25 13.31 -22.87
C MET A 1 -3.65 13.42 -22.26
N ILE A 2 -4.66 13.85 -23.02
CA ILE A 2 -6.05 13.97 -22.53
C ILE A 2 -6.63 12.63 -22.09
N ASP A 3 -6.27 11.54 -22.78
CA ASP A 3 -6.78 10.19 -22.53
C ASP A 3 -6.44 9.61 -21.16
N PHE A 4 -5.44 10.17 -20.47
CA PHE A 4 -5.01 9.68 -19.15
C PHE A 4 -5.40 10.58 -17.97
N LEU A 5 -6.16 11.65 -18.19
CA LEU A 5 -6.57 12.57 -17.12
C LEU A 5 -7.41 11.89 -16.02
N TRP A 6 -8.08 10.79 -16.34
CA TRP A 6 -8.82 9.97 -15.37
C TRP A 6 -7.93 9.36 -14.27
N LEU A 7 -6.62 9.30 -14.49
CA LEU A 7 -5.66 8.85 -13.48
C LEU A 7 -5.59 9.81 -12.28
N ILE A 8 -5.88 11.11 -12.47
CA ILE A 8 -5.91 12.08 -11.37
C ILE A 8 -7.03 11.76 -10.36
N PRO A 9 -8.31 11.66 -10.76
CA PRO A 9 -9.37 11.26 -9.83
C PRO A 9 -9.19 9.84 -9.28
N LEU A 10 -8.61 8.91 -10.05
CA LEU A 10 -8.25 7.59 -9.54
C LEU A 10 -7.19 7.71 -8.42
N GLY A 11 -6.11 8.44 -8.68
CA GLY A 11 -5.07 8.70 -7.70
C GLY A 11 -5.61 9.38 -6.43
N PHE A 12 -6.50 10.35 -6.60
CA PHE A 12 -7.15 11.04 -5.50
C PHE A 12 -7.98 10.08 -4.62
N ALA A 13 -8.84 9.28 -5.21
CA ALA A 13 -9.65 8.29 -4.49
C ALA A 13 -8.76 7.24 -3.79
N ALA A 14 -7.76 6.73 -4.50
CA ALA A 14 -6.78 5.79 -3.97
C ALA A 14 -5.96 6.41 -2.82
N GLY A 15 -5.57 7.68 -2.95
CA GLY A 15 -4.85 8.43 -1.92
C GLY A 15 -5.68 8.66 -0.66
N VAL A 16 -6.95 9.07 -0.82
CA VAL A 16 -7.87 9.26 0.32
C VAL A 16 -8.02 7.97 1.10
N LEU A 17 -8.40 6.90 0.45
CA LEU A 17 -8.64 5.60 1.10
C LEU A 17 -7.33 5.00 1.63
N GLY A 18 -6.26 5.06 0.83
CA GLY A 18 -4.95 4.54 1.19
C GLY A 18 -4.35 5.20 2.43
N SER A 19 -4.50 6.52 2.56
CA SER A 19 -4.01 7.25 3.73
C SER A 19 -4.83 6.95 4.99
N ILE A 20 -6.16 6.99 4.91
CA ILE A 20 -7.03 6.74 6.07
C ILE A 20 -6.71 5.39 6.74
N ILE A 21 -6.43 4.36 5.95
CA ILE A 21 -6.22 2.98 6.42
C ILE A 21 -4.74 2.68 6.68
N GLY A 22 -3.85 3.47 6.07
CA GLY A 22 -2.42 3.21 6.13
C GLY A 22 -1.93 2.15 5.14
N LEU A 23 -2.71 1.83 4.10
CA LEU A 23 -2.37 0.77 3.14
C LEU A 23 -1.64 1.26 1.89
N GLY A 24 -1.53 2.60 1.71
CA GLY A 24 -1.06 3.17 0.45
C GLY A 24 -2.12 3.08 -0.66
N GLY A 25 -2.10 3.97 -1.64
CA GLY A 25 -3.12 4.00 -2.68
C GLY A 25 -3.09 2.84 -3.68
N GLY A 26 -1.99 2.07 -3.73
CA GLY A 26 -1.75 1.03 -4.73
C GLY A 26 -2.78 -0.09 -4.78
N ILE A 27 -3.38 -0.42 -3.64
CA ILE A 27 -4.43 -1.46 -3.56
C ILE A 27 -5.64 -1.15 -4.47
N ILE A 28 -5.92 0.12 -4.70
CA ILE A 28 -7.02 0.57 -5.55
C ILE A 28 -6.49 0.92 -6.94
N ALA A 29 -5.36 1.61 -7.01
CA ALA A 29 -4.81 2.09 -8.26
C ALA A 29 -4.39 0.94 -9.19
N VAL A 30 -3.68 -0.08 -8.69
CA VAL A 30 -3.18 -1.19 -9.49
C VAL A 30 -4.32 -2.01 -10.13
N PRO A 31 -5.31 -2.52 -9.38
CA PRO A 31 -6.44 -3.22 -10.00
C PRO A 31 -7.19 -2.35 -11.03
N ALA A 32 -7.42 -1.07 -10.71
CA ALA A 32 -8.13 -0.17 -11.62
C ALA A 32 -7.37 0.03 -12.94
N MET A 33 -6.03 0.16 -12.89
CA MET A 33 -5.20 0.25 -14.09
C MET A 33 -5.20 -1.06 -14.89
N ILE A 34 -5.10 -2.22 -14.21
CA ILE A 34 -5.16 -3.53 -14.88
C ILE A 34 -6.51 -3.70 -15.60
N PHE A 35 -7.62 -3.32 -14.98
CA PHE A 35 -8.96 -3.37 -15.61
C PHE A 35 -9.12 -2.38 -16.78
N ALA A 36 -8.32 -1.32 -16.79
CA ALA A 36 -8.23 -0.41 -17.93
C ALA A 36 -7.27 -0.90 -19.02
N GLY A 37 -6.74 -2.13 -18.92
CA GLY A 37 -5.90 -2.77 -19.93
C GLY A 37 -4.40 -2.50 -19.80
N PHE A 38 -3.96 -1.88 -18.68
CA PHE A 38 -2.51 -1.66 -18.47
C PHE A 38 -1.80 -2.95 -18.07
N PRO A 39 -0.57 -3.19 -18.58
CA PRO A 39 0.26 -4.30 -18.12
C PRO A 39 0.48 -4.24 -16.60
N PRO A 40 0.47 -5.39 -15.89
CA PRO A 40 0.61 -5.42 -14.43
C PRO A 40 1.88 -4.75 -13.91
N THR A 41 3.03 -4.95 -14.58
CA THR A 41 4.31 -4.34 -14.19
C THR A 41 4.27 -2.80 -14.33
N LEU A 42 3.66 -2.29 -15.42
CA LEU A 42 3.44 -0.86 -15.62
C LEU A 42 2.49 -0.28 -14.56
N ALA A 43 1.37 -0.97 -14.29
CA ALA A 43 0.42 -0.54 -13.27
C ALA A 43 1.06 -0.50 -11.87
N ALA A 44 1.86 -1.52 -11.53
CA ALA A 44 2.57 -1.59 -10.26
C ALA A 44 3.62 -0.48 -10.13
N SER A 45 4.46 -0.27 -11.16
CA SER A 45 5.50 0.76 -11.13
C SER A 45 4.93 2.17 -11.07
N ASN A 46 3.91 2.50 -11.87
CA ASN A 46 3.23 3.79 -11.81
C ASN A 46 2.57 4.02 -10.44
N SER A 47 1.99 2.96 -9.87
CA SER A 47 1.36 3.03 -8.55
C SER A 47 2.37 3.28 -7.42
N LEU A 48 3.63 2.87 -7.54
CA LEU A 48 4.67 3.19 -6.54
C LEU A 48 4.94 4.70 -6.46
N PHE A 49 4.90 5.42 -7.57
CA PHE A 49 4.99 6.89 -7.58
C PHE A 49 3.82 7.52 -6.83
N ALA A 50 2.61 7.04 -7.09
CA ALA A 50 1.41 7.50 -6.38
C ALA A 50 1.46 7.13 -4.89
N ALA A 51 1.93 5.93 -4.54
CA ALA A 51 2.08 5.49 -3.16
C ALA A 51 3.11 6.34 -2.42
N PHE A 52 4.24 6.66 -3.04
CA PHE A 52 5.24 7.57 -2.47
C PHE A 52 4.67 8.97 -2.23
N SER A 53 4.03 9.54 -3.24
CA SER A 53 3.40 10.86 -3.19
C SER A 53 2.35 10.94 -2.08
N ASN A 54 1.47 9.94 -2.01
CA ASN A 54 0.48 9.78 -0.96
C ASN A 54 1.12 9.63 0.43
N ALA A 55 2.16 8.81 0.56
CA ALA A 55 2.85 8.55 1.81
C ALA A 55 3.52 9.83 2.36
N VAL A 56 4.16 10.63 1.51
CA VAL A 56 4.76 11.92 1.88
C VAL A 56 3.68 12.88 2.38
N ALA A 57 2.59 13.06 1.61
CA ALA A 57 1.48 13.94 1.95
C ALA A 57 0.79 13.55 3.28
N SER A 58 0.51 12.25 3.42
CA SER A 58 -0.14 11.69 4.60
C SER A 58 0.75 11.78 5.84
N THR A 59 2.04 11.42 5.71
CA THR A 59 3.01 11.47 6.81
C THR A 59 3.19 12.90 7.31
N ALA A 60 3.26 13.90 6.41
CA ALA A 60 3.34 15.30 6.80
C ALA A 60 2.11 15.74 7.63
N THR A 61 0.92 15.27 7.25
CA THR A 61 -0.32 15.55 7.97
C THR A 61 -0.36 14.84 9.33
N TYR A 62 0.01 13.55 9.37
CA TYR A 62 0.03 12.73 10.58
C TYR A 62 1.11 13.16 11.58
N ALA A 63 2.23 13.69 11.09
CA ALA A 63 3.28 14.28 11.94
C ALA A 63 2.74 15.46 12.75
N LYS A 64 1.95 16.36 12.11
CA LYS A 64 1.26 17.46 12.80
C LYS A 64 0.25 16.96 13.85
N GLN A 65 -0.36 15.80 13.62
CA GLN A 65 -1.30 15.16 14.53
C GLN A 65 -0.61 14.37 15.67
N LYS A 66 0.74 14.26 15.67
CA LYS A 66 1.55 13.52 16.65
C LYS A 66 1.12 12.04 16.79
N ARG A 67 0.74 11.39 15.68
CA ARG A 67 0.22 10.01 15.66
C ARG A 67 1.22 8.97 15.15
N ILE A 68 2.44 9.38 14.78
CA ILE A 68 3.45 8.51 14.20
C ILE A 68 4.39 7.98 15.29
N GLU A 69 4.60 6.67 15.29
CA GLU A 69 5.64 6.00 16.07
C GLU A 69 6.93 5.93 15.27
N TYR A 70 7.71 7.03 15.28
CA TYR A 70 8.91 7.20 14.44
C TYR A 70 9.94 6.09 14.64
N GLY A 71 10.17 5.64 15.89
CA GLY A 71 11.15 4.60 16.19
C GLY A 71 10.83 3.27 15.53
N ILE A 72 9.55 2.92 15.39
CA ILE A 72 9.09 1.71 14.72
C ILE A 72 9.09 1.94 13.20
N GLY A 73 8.50 3.06 12.75
CA GLY A 73 8.36 3.36 11.34
C GLY A 73 9.69 3.41 10.59
N ILE A 74 10.70 4.08 11.15
CA ILE A 74 12.03 4.17 10.53
C ILE A 74 12.71 2.79 10.47
N ARG A 75 12.67 2.02 11.56
CA ARG A 75 13.29 0.68 11.60
C ARG A 75 12.66 -0.27 10.59
N LEU A 76 11.34 -0.36 10.54
CA LEU A 76 10.64 -1.20 9.57
C LEU A 76 10.87 -0.70 8.14
N GLY A 77 10.89 0.63 7.94
CA GLY A 77 11.17 1.26 6.66
C GLY A 77 12.56 0.93 6.12
N LEU A 78 13.59 1.00 6.95
CA LEU A 78 14.95 0.64 6.54
C LEU A 78 15.08 -0.86 6.25
N MET A 79 14.43 -1.70 7.06
CA MET A 79 14.47 -3.16 6.90
C MET A 79 13.72 -3.66 5.66
N CYS A 80 12.77 -2.89 5.11
CA CYS A 80 12.06 -3.30 3.89
C CYS A 80 12.84 -2.97 2.59
N ILE A 81 13.81 -2.06 2.61
CA ILE A 81 14.54 -1.62 1.41
C ILE A 81 15.15 -2.80 0.62
N PRO A 82 15.90 -3.74 1.22
CA PRO A 82 16.45 -4.85 0.46
C PRO A 82 15.36 -5.71 -0.20
N GLY A 83 14.22 -5.88 0.49
CA GLY A 83 13.07 -6.60 -0.06
C GLY A 83 12.46 -5.89 -1.27
N THR A 84 12.31 -4.55 -1.21
CA THR A 84 11.76 -3.79 -2.35
C THR A 84 12.64 -3.86 -3.58
N ILE A 85 13.95 -3.83 -3.40
CA ILE A 85 14.91 -4.01 -4.50
C ILE A 85 14.72 -5.38 -5.16
N LEU A 86 14.69 -6.45 -4.38
CA LEU A 86 14.45 -7.80 -4.89
C LEU A 86 13.09 -7.93 -5.58
N GLY A 87 12.03 -7.34 -5.00
CA GLY A 87 10.68 -7.36 -5.56
C GLY A 87 10.60 -6.72 -6.95
N ALA A 88 11.33 -5.62 -7.17
CA ALA A 88 11.39 -4.97 -8.48
C ALA A 88 12.05 -5.87 -9.54
N PHE A 89 13.17 -6.52 -9.21
CA PHE A 89 13.82 -7.46 -10.14
C PHE A 89 12.96 -8.70 -10.43
N VAL A 90 12.27 -9.23 -9.43
CA VAL A 90 11.39 -10.40 -9.60
C VAL A 90 10.18 -10.07 -10.47
N SER A 91 9.73 -8.80 -10.50
CA SER A 91 8.56 -8.39 -11.28
C SER A 91 8.68 -8.66 -12.79
N ASP A 92 9.89 -8.66 -13.36
CA ASP A 92 10.15 -8.95 -14.77
C ASP A 92 9.92 -10.41 -15.14
N GLY A 93 10.12 -11.32 -14.19
CA GLY A 93 9.98 -12.76 -14.42
C GLY A 93 8.57 -13.29 -14.19
N ILE A 94 7.62 -12.47 -13.75
CA ILE A 94 6.28 -12.91 -13.39
C ILE A 94 5.30 -12.69 -14.54
N THR A 95 4.62 -13.76 -14.97
CA THR A 95 3.56 -13.64 -15.97
C THR A 95 2.36 -12.86 -15.42
N PRO A 96 1.60 -12.16 -16.30
CA PRO A 96 0.43 -11.38 -15.88
C PRO A 96 -0.59 -12.19 -15.07
N VAL A 97 -0.81 -13.45 -15.43
CA VAL A 97 -1.75 -14.34 -14.72
C VAL A 97 -1.26 -14.64 -13.32
N VAL A 98 0.01 -15.00 -13.15
CA VAL A 98 0.61 -15.27 -11.82
C VAL A 98 0.58 -14.03 -10.95
N PHE A 99 0.90 -12.85 -11.52
CA PHE A 99 0.79 -11.57 -10.82
C PHE A 99 -0.63 -11.35 -10.27
N GLN A 100 -1.65 -11.50 -11.13
CA GLN A 100 -3.05 -11.27 -10.75
C GLN A 100 -3.54 -12.23 -9.67
N ILE A 101 -3.18 -13.52 -9.77
CA ILE A 101 -3.56 -14.53 -8.76
C ILE A 101 -2.90 -14.22 -7.41
N LEU A 102 -1.59 -14.00 -7.40
CA LEU A 102 -0.85 -13.68 -6.17
C LEU A 102 -1.37 -12.39 -5.54
N PHE A 103 -1.64 -11.38 -6.38
CA PHE A 103 -2.20 -10.12 -5.90
C PHE A 103 -3.60 -10.31 -5.31
N ALA A 104 -4.47 -11.07 -5.96
CA ALA A 104 -5.79 -11.40 -5.44
C ALA A 104 -5.72 -12.12 -4.08
N LEU A 105 -4.80 -13.08 -3.91
CA LEU A 105 -4.56 -13.75 -2.62
C LEU A 105 -4.16 -12.76 -1.51
N ILE A 106 -3.30 -11.79 -1.82
CA ILE A 106 -2.91 -10.74 -0.87
C ILE A 106 -4.11 -9.86 -0.50
N LEU A 107 -4.94 -9.48 -1.48
CA LEU A 107 -6.13 -8.68 -1.23
C LEU A 107 -7.15 -9.43 -0.36
N VAL A 108 -7.41 -10.70 -0.66
CA VAL A 108 -8.32 -11.56 0.13
C VAL A 108 -7.79 -11.73 1.55
N SER A 109 -6.53 -12.11 1.72
CA SER A 109 -5.94 -12.30 3.03
C SER A 109 -6.00 -11.03 3.88
N SER A 110 -5.78 -9.87 3.27
CA SER A 110 -5.88 -8.56 3.92
C SER A 110 -7.32 -8.20 4.29
N ALA A 111 -8.28 -8.47 3.41
CA ALA A 111 -9.70 -8.24 3.66
C ALA A 111 -10.21 -9.10 4.82
N VAL A 112 -9.93 -10.40 4.77
CA VAL A 112 -10.27 -11.36 5.84
C VAL A 112 -9.65 -10.93 7.17
N TYR A 113 -8.37 -10.55 7.13
CA TYR A 113 -7.66 -10.09 8.30
C TYR A 113 -8.31 -8.84 8.94
N ILE A 114 -8.59 -7.80 8.14
CA ILE A 114 -9.23 -6.56 8.60
C ILE A 114 -10.63 -6.85 9.18
N PHE A 115 -11.36 -7.80 8.58
CA PHE A 115 -12.71 -8.17 9.01
C PHE A 115 -12.73 -8.92 10.35
N ILE A 116 -11.83 -9.91 10.52
CA ILE A 116 -11.80 -10.76 11.73
C ILE A 116 -11.38 -9.97 12.97
N LYS A 117 -10.44 -9.05 12.84
CA LYS A 117 -9.92 -8.29 13.99
C LYS A 117 -10.77 -7.06 14.31
N ARG A 118 -11.90 -7.31 14.97
CA ARG A 118 -12.86 -6.27 15.39
C ARG A 118 -12.41 -5.42 16.59
N LYS A 119 -11.64 -5.97 17.52
CA LYS A 119 -11.16 -5.26 18.73
C LYS A 119 -9.69 -5.59 18.96
N ILE A 120 -8.88 -4.57 18.99
CA ILE A 120 -7.50 -4.68 19.44
C ILE A 120 -7.35 -3.78 20.65
N SER A 121 -7.13 -4.41 21.80
CA SER A 121 -6.78 -3.73 23.04
C SER A 121 -5.35 -3.23 22.92
N GLU A 122 -5.14 -1.95 23.20
CA GLU A 122 -3.79 -1.41 23.33
C GLU A 122 -3.10 -2.14 24.48
N LYS A 123 -2.05 -2.87 24.17
CA LYS A 123 -1.13 -3.41 25.18
C LYS A 123 0.13 -2.56 25.18
N PRO A 124 0.69 -2.25 26.36
CA PRO A 124 2.01 -1.63 26.38
C PRO A 124 2.99 -2.57 25.67
N TYR A 125 3.54 -2.08 24.54
CA TYR A 125 4.47 -2.89 23.76
C TYR A 125 5.87 -2.78 24.35
N ASN A 126 6.49 -3.92 24.59
CA ASN A 126 7.90 -4.02 24.93
C ASN A 126 8.61 -4.72 23.77
N LEU A 127 9.40 -3.96 23.02
CA LEU A 127 10.16 -4.51 21.88
C LEU A 127 11.31 -5.37 22.40
N LYS A 128 11.04 -6.65 22.65
CA LYS A 128 12.08 -7.65 22.90
C LYS A 128 12.91 -7.84 21.62
N ASN A 129 14.19 -8.14 21.76
CA ASN A 129 15.10 -8.36 20.61
C ASN A 129 14.58 -9.42 19.63
N SER A 130 13.98 -10.51 20.12
CA SER A 130 13.38 -11.57 19.27
C SER A 130 12.24 -11.05 18.41
N MET A 131 11.44 -10.12 18.93
CA MET A 131 10.33 -9.50 18.20
C MET A 131 10.84 -8.55 17.12
N MET A 132 11.97 -7.89 17.35
CA MET A 132 12.61 -7.04 16.35
C MET A 132 13.16 -7.86 15.18
N VAL A 133 13.77 -9.01 15.42
CA VAL A 133 14.25 -9.93 14.36
C VAL A 133 13.08 -10.44 13.52
N PHE A 134 11.97 -10.86 14.17
CA PHE A 134 10.75 -11.24 13.46
C PHE A 134 10.19 -10.10 12.62
N ALA A 135 10.10 -8.89 13.19
CA ALA A 135 9.62 -7.72 12.48
C ALA A 135 10.52 -7.33 11.28
N ALA A 136 11.83 -7.54 11.39
CA ALA A 136 12.79 -7.36 10.31
C ALA A 136 12.52 -8.32 9.15
N ALA A 137 12.38 -9.61 9.45
CA ALA A 137 12.08 -10.63 8.45
C ALA A 137 10.74 -10.34 7.74
N VAL A 138 9.69 -10.02 8.50
CA VAL A 138 8.39 -9.66 7.92
C VAL A 138 8.49 -8.39 7.08
N SER A 139 9.29 -7.38 7.51
CA SER A 139 9.49 -6.15 6.73
C SER A 139 10.21 -6.40 5.42
N PHE A 140 11.18 -7.30 5.40
CA PHE A 140 11.86 -7.72 4.17
C PHE A 140 10.87 -8.33 3.17
N PHE A 141 10.05 -9.30 3.58
CA PHE A 141 9.03 -9.89 2.73
C PHE A 141 7.93 -8.88 2.33
N ALA A 142 7.55 -7.99 3.25
CA ALA A 142 6.64 -6.90 2.95
C ALA A 142 7.20 -5.95 1.87
N GLY A 143 8.52 -5.73 1.88
CA GLY A 143 9.22 -4.99 0.84
C GLY A 143 9.11 -5.65 -0.53
N ILE A 144 9.32 -6.97 -0.62
CA ILE A 144 9.16 -7.73 -1.87
C ILE A 144 7.73 -7.54 -2.41
N ILE A 145 6.72 -7.78 -1.57
CA ILE A 145 5.31 -7.63 -1.90
C ILE A 145 5.00 -6.19 -2.33
N SER A 146 5.54 -5.21 -1.60
CA SER A 146 5.34 -3.80 -1.86
C SER A 146 5.77 -3.40 -3.27
N SER A 147 6.98 -3.77 -3.65
CA SER A 147 7.58 -3.42 -4.93
C SER A 147 6.97 -4.20 -6.08
N LEU A 148 6.81 -5.52 -5.89
CA LEU A 148 6.24 -6.41 -6.90
C LEU A 148 4.84 -5.98 -7.35
N PHE A 149 3.98 -5.65 -6.38
CA PHE A 149 2.56 -5.34 -6.64
C PHE A 149 2.24 -3.85 -6.65
N GLY A 150 3.21 -2.99 -6.42
CA GLY A 150 2.97 -1.54 -6.45
C GLY A 150 2.10 -0.98 -5.31
N ILE A 151 1.94 -1.74 -4.21
CA ILE A 151 1.01 -1.38 -3.12
C ILE A 151 1.64 -0.54 -2.02
N GLY A 152 2.95 -0.36 -2.04
CA GLY A 152 3.67 0.36 -0.97
C GLY A 152 3.83 -0.44 0.33
N GLY A 153 3.29 -1.68 0.43
CA GLY A 153 3.50 -2.60 1.55
C GLY A 153 2.63 -2.38 2.79
N GLY A 154 1.80 -1.36 2.85
CA GLY A 154 0.92 -1.07 4.00
C GLY A 154 0.01 -2.23 4.38
N VAL A 155 -0.37 -3.07 3.42
CA VAL A 155 -1.15 -4.31 3.60
C VAL A 155 -0.50 -5.27 4.59
N VAL A 156 0.82 -5.31 4.63
CA VAL A 156 1.58 -6.16 5.55
C VAL A 156 1.99 -5.39 6.80
N PHE A 157 2.39 -4.13 6.65
CA PHE A 157 2.90 -3.33 7.77
C PHE A 157 1.84 -3.00 8.81
N VAL A 158 0.61 -2.64 8.39
CA VAL A 158 -0.47 -2.34 9.34
C VAL A 158 -0.79 -3.59 10.20
N PRO A 159 -1.02 -4.78 9.63
CA PRO A 159 -1.16 -6.01 10.40
C PRO A 159 0.00 -6.30 11.33
N LEU A 160 1.23 -6.20 10.84
CA LEU A 160 2.43 -6.43 11.65
C LEU A 160 2.46 -5.52 12.88
N MET A 161 2.19 -4.23 12.70
CA MET A 161 2.20 -3.26 13.79
C MET A 161 1.08 -3.51 14.80
N VAL A 162 -0.10 -3.84 14.32
CA VAL A 162 -1.27 -4.00 15.17
C VAL A 162 -1.24 -5.33 15.92
N ILE A 163 -0.88 -6.44 15.26
CA ILE A 163 -0.90 -7.78 15.89
C ILE A 163 0.47 -8.16 16.44
N GLY A 164 1.50 -7.98 15.61
CA GLY A 164 2.85 -8.35 15.99
C GLY A 164 3.37 -7.47 17.12
N ILE A 165 3.26 -6.15 16.96
CA ILE A 165 3.83 -5.18 17.89
C ILE A 165 2.82 -4.72 18.97
N GLY A 166 1.51 -4.76 18.67
CA GLY A 166 0.44 -4.38 19.63
C GLY A 166 0.12 -2.88 19.63
N ILE A 167 0.44 -2.15 18.57
CA ILE A 167 0.13 -0.71 18.44
C ILE A 167 -1.33 -0.56 18.00
N SER A 168 -2.01 0.47 18.54
CA SER A 168 -3.38 0.78 18.12
C SER A 168 -3.46 1.14 16.63
N MET A 169 -4.60 0.85 15.99
CA MET A 169 -4.84 1.18 14.58
C MET A 169 -4.70 2.69 14.31
N ARG A 170 -5.04 3.53 15.30
CA ARG A 170 -4.89 4.99 15.24
C ARG A 170 -3.44 5.45 15.09
N LYS A 171 -2.47 4.66 15.53
CA LYS A 171 -1.04 4.90 15.39
C LYS A 171 -0.42 4.05 14.28
N ALA A 172 -0.91 2.82 14.08
CA ALA A 172 -0.38 1.90 13.07
C ALA A 172 -0.57 2.43 11.64
N ALA A 173 -1.74 2.94 11.29
CA ALA A 173 -2.00 3.49 9.96
C ALA A 173 -1.10 4.71 9.64
N PRO A 174 -0.96 5.74 10.52
CA PRO A 174 0.00 6.81 10.33
C PRO A 174 1.46 6.34 10.26
N THR A 175 1.86 5.40 11.11
CA THR A 175 3.22 4.88 11.14
C THR A 175 3.53 4.06 9.88
N SER A 176 2.54 3.32 9.36
CA SER A 176 2.66 2.63 8.08
C SER A 176 2.93 3.60 6.93
N GLN A 177 2.30 4.77 6.89
CA GLN A 177 2.59 5.77 5.86
C GLN A 177 4.05 6.23 5.90
N LEU A 178 4.65 6.35 7.08
CA LEU A 178 6.10 6.62 7.19
C LEU A 178 6.94 5.47 6.61
N VAL A 179 6.58 4.22 6.88
CA VAL A 179 7.27 3.04 6.30
C VAL A 179 7.13 3.04 4.78
N LEU A 180 5.95 3.40 4.26
CA LEU A 180 5.68 3.45 2.84
C LEU A 180 6.57 4.45 2.08
N ILE A 181 7.02 5.52 2.72
CA ILE A 181 8.00 6.44 2.10
C ILE A 181 9.26 5.65 1.71
N PHE A 182 9.80 4.83 2.61
CA PHE A 182 11.01 4.04 2.35
C PHE A 182 10.74 2.96 1.31
N ALA A 183 9.64 2.21 1.47
CA ALA A 183 9.27 1.11 0.60
C ALA A 183 9.00 1.58 -0.84
N SER A 184 8.18 2.61 -1.00
CA SER A 184 7.84 3.11 -2.33
C SER A 184 8.98 3.87 -2.98
N LEU A 185 9.77 4.66 -2.22
CA LEU A 185 10.95 5.35 -2.76
C LEU A 185 11.98 4.37 -3.30
N SER A 186 12.35 3.34 -2.53
CA SER A 186 13.30 2.33 -2.99
C SER A 186 12.76 1.53 -4.17
N GLY A 187 11.48 1.14 -4.14
CA GLY A 187 10.83 0.44 -5.25
C GLY A 187 10.77 1.28 -6.52
N LEU A 188 10.29 2.54 -6.43
CA LEU A 188 10.19 3.41 -7.61
C LEU A 188 11.54 3.70 -8.27
N ILE A 189 12.63 3.84 -7.46
CA ILE A 189 13.98 4.03 -8.01
C ILE A 189 14.38 2.82 -8.84
N VAL A 190 14.25 1.60 -8.30
CA VAL A 190 14.63 0.38 -9.02
C VAL A 190 13.76 0.15 -10.24
N HIS A 191 12.44 0.29 -10.15
CA HIS A 191 11.54 0.19 -11.31
C HIS A 191 11.86 1.23 -12.37
N SER A 192 12.24 2.46 -11.99
CA SER A 192 12.66 3.50 -12.94
C SER A 192 13.96 3.14 -13.68
N LEU A 193 14.92 2.53 -12.97
CA LEU A 193 16.17 2.05 -13.58
C LEU A 193 15.93 0.88 -14.55
N LEU A 194 14.90 0.06 -14.28
CA LEU A 194 14.48 -1.04 -15.17
C LEU A 194 13.58 -0.58 -16.34
N GLY A 195 13.19 0.71 -16.36
CA GLY A 195 12.36 1.25 -17.44
C GLY A 195 10.87 0.86 -17.40
N HIS A 196 10.37 0.42 -16.26
CA HIS A 196 8.99 -0.06 -16.11
C HIS A 196 7.92 1.04 -16.13
N PRO A 197 8.13 2.25 -15.51
CA PRO A 197 7.06 3.25 -15.40
C PRO A 197 6.91 4.07 -16.67
N ASP A 198 5.67 4.43 -16.99
CA ASP A 198 5.37 5.59 -17.81
C ASP A 198 5.29 6.83 -16.91
N PHE A 199 6.29 7.68 -16.99
CA PHE A 199 6.39 8.85 -16.12
C PHE A 199 5.22 9.82 -16.28
N THR A 200 4.61 9.93 -17.46
CA THR A 200 3.45 10.80 -17.68
C THR A 200 2.26 10.31 -16.85
N GLN A 201 1.96 9.01 -16.97
CA GLN A 201 0.88 8.38 -16.22
C GLN A 201 1.16 8.35 -14.70
N ALA A 202 2.41 8.03 -14.33
CA ALA A 202 2.85 8.01 -12.94
C ALA A 202 2.68 9.38 -12.26
N MET A 203 3.02 10.47 -12.97
CA MET A 203 2.88 11.84 -12.44
C MET A 203 1.41 12.25 -12.30
N LEU A 204 0.55 11.96 -13.28
CA LEU A 204 -0.88 12.24 -13.20
C LEU A 204 -1.52 11.52 -12.00
N LEU A 205 -1.20 10.24 -11.83
CA LEU A 205 -1.67 9.45 -10.70
C LEU A 205 -1.15 10.00 -9.36
N SER A 206 0.11 10.46 -9.33
CA SER A 206 0.78 11.00 -8.13
C SER A 206 0.18 12.32 -7.67
N VAL A 207 -0.16 13.22 -8.60
CA VAL A 207 -0.80 14.49 -8.27
C VAL A 207 -2.13 14.24 -7.55
N GLY A 208 -2.96 13.34 -8.08
CA GLY A 208 -4.20 12.92 -7.42
C GLY A 208 -3.94 12.30 -6.06
N ALA A 209 -2.99 11.37 -5.98
CA ALA A 209 -2.66 10.65 -4.75
C ALA A 209 -2.11 11.58 -3.64
N PHE A 210 -1.35 12.61 -4.00
CA PHE A 210 -0.87 13.62 -3.06
C PHE A 210 -2.03 14.39 -2.42
N ALA A 211 -2.91 14.94 -3.25
CA ALA A 211 -4.09 15.68 -2.78
C ALA A 211 -5.01 14.77 -1.94
N GLY A 212 -5.24 13.53 -2.40
CA GLY A 212 -6.00 12.53 -1.67
C GLY A 212 -5.36 12.16 -0.33
N GLY A 213 -4.03 12.05 -0.29
CA GLY A 213 -3.27 11.76 0.92
C GLY A 213 -3.44 12.82 2.00
N LEU A 214 -3.35 14.10 1.62
CA LEU A 214 -3.59 15.22 2.54
C LEU A 214 -5.00 15.19 3.12
N LEU A 215 -6.01 14.99 2.25
CA LEU A 215 -7.40 14.96 2.65
C LEU A 215 -7.72 13.75 3.52
N GLY A 216 -7.32 12.56 3.09
CA GLY A 216 -7.59 11.32 3.81
C GLY A 216 -6.95 11.28 5.18
N ALA A 217 -5.71 11.77 5.32
CA ALA A 217 -5.05 11.86 6.61
C ALA A 217 -5.77 12.83 7.57
N ARG A 218 -6.38 13.91 7.07
CA ARG A 218 -7.22 14.81 7.88
C ARG A 218 -8.53 14.13 8.29
N LEU A 219 -9.24 13.52 7.34
CA LEU A 219 -10.51 12.84 7.57
C LEU A 219 -10.38 11.63 8.52
N SER A 220 -9.19 11.04 8.61
CA SER A 220 -8.95 9.88 9.48
C SER A 220 -9.19 10.14 10.98
N LEU A 221 -9.27 11.40 11.41
CA LEU A 221 -9.59 11.79 12.79
C LEU A 221 -11.07 11.57 13.14
N ASP A 222 -11.96 11.83 12.18
CA ASP A 222 -13.40 11.90 12.41
C ASP A 222 -14.13 10.61 12.06
N ILE A 223 -13.48 9.72 11.32
CA ILE A 223 -14.12 8.47 10.85
C ILE A 223 -14.06 7.40 11.94
N LYS A 224 -15.23 6.83 12.26
CA LYS A 224 -15.32 5.65 13.13
C LYS A 224 -14.60 4.47 12.47
N GLU A 225 -13.66 3.89 13.19
CA GLU A 225 -12.79 2.80 12.72
C GLU A 225 -13.57 1.63 12.08
N ILE A 226 -14.76 1.33 12.61
CA ILE A 226 -15.60 0.23 12.10
C ILE A 226 -16.12 0.48 10.68
N LYS A 227 -16.57 1.71 10.38
CA LYS A 227 -17.09 2.06 9.04
C LYS A 227 -16.00 1.97 8.00
N LEU A 228 -14.81 2.39 8.39
CA LEU A 228 -13.64 2.34 7.54
C LEU A 228 -13.22 0.90 7.20
N LYS A 229 -13.14 0.04 8.23
CA LYS A 229 -12.83 -1.39 8.05
C LYS A 229 -13.80 -2.06 7.07
N ILE A 230 -15.10 -1.80 7.20
CA ILE A 230 -16.12 -2.36 6.31
C ILE A 230 -15.91 -1.89 4.88
N LEU A 231 -15.75 -0.58 4.67
CA LEU A 231 -15.57 -0.01 3.33
C LEU A 231 -14.36 -0.64 2.63
N VAL A 232 -13.24 -0.74 3.34
CA VAL A 232 -12.01 -1.32 2.80
C VAL A 232 -12.17 -2.79 2.48
N THR A 233 -12.76 -3.56 3.40
CA THR A 233 -13.01 -4.98 3.16
C THR A 233 -13.81 -5.19 1.89
N ILE A 234 -14.87 -4.40 1.67
CA ILE A 234 -15.69 -4.46 0.46
C ILE A 234 -14.86 -4.14 -0.79
N VAL A 235 -14.09 -3.05 -0.78
CA VAL A 235 -13.27 -2.65 -1.93
C VAL A 235 -12.22 -3.71 -2.25
N LEU A 236 -11.53 -4.25 -1.23
CA LEU A 236 -10.53 -5.30 -1.41
C LEU A 236 -11.14 -6.59 -1.97
N MET A 237 -12.32 -7.00 -1.48
CA MET A 237 -13.00 -8.19 -1.96
C MET A 237 -13.47 -8.04 -3.40
N ILE A 238 -14.06 -6.89 -3.76
CA ILE A 238 -14.46 -6.60 -5.14
C ILE A 238 -13.25 -6.63 -6.08
N ALA A 239 -12.14 -5.98 -5.69
CA ALA A 239 -10.92 -5.96 -6.48
C ALA A 239 -10.33 -7.37 -6.65
N ALA A 240 -10.28 -8.16 -5.57
CA ALA A 240 -9.78 -9.54 -5.61
C ALA A 240 -10.62 -10.45 -6.53
N VAL A 241 -11.94 -10.41 -6.38
CA VAL A 241 -12.86 -11.22 -7.23
C VAL A 241 -12.70 -10.85 -8.69
N LYS A 242 -12.71 -9.55 -9.02
CA LYS A 242 -12.51 -9.09 -10.40
C LYS A 242 -11.16 -9.51 -10.97
N LEU A 243 -10.07 -9.45 -10.20
CA LEU A 243 -8.75 -9.89 -10.64
C LEU A 243 -8.72 -11.39 -10.95
N VAL A 244 -9.37 -12.22 -10.13
CA VAL A 244 -9.47 -13.67 -10.39
C VAL A 244 -10.27 -13.94 -11.68
N ILE A 245 -11.42 -13.30 -11.86
CA ILE A 245 -12.23 -13.45 -13.07
C ILE A 245 -11.42 -13.02 -14.31
N TYR A 246 -10.74 -11.89 -14.22
CA TYR A 246 -9.90 -11.38 -15.32
C TYR A 246 -8.73 -12.33 -15.64
N SER A 247 -8.10 -12.95 -14.63
CA SER A 247 -7.01 -13.92 -14.81
C SER A 247 -7.46 -15.22 -15.50
N MET A 248 -8.76 -15.56 -15.38
CA MET A 248 -9.35 -16.75 -16.01
C MET A 248 -9.83 -16.52 -17.47
N GLY A 249 -9.49 -15.38 -18.06
CA GLY A 249 -9.84 -15.06 -19.45
C GLY A 249 -11.23 -14.44 -19.63
N GLY A 250 -11.85 -13.98 -18.55
CA GLY A 250 -13.11 -13.22 -18.60
C GLY A 250 -12.84 -11.78 -19.04
N SER A 251 -12.93 -11.48 -20.32
CA SER A 251 -13.13 -10.11 -20.81
C SER A 251 -14.57 -9.70 -20.58
N PHE A 252 -14.80 -8.65 -19.80
CA PHE A 252 -16.08 -7.93 -19.75
C PHE A 252 -15.93 -6.60 -20.47
#